data_5354e669a69fbdacb3f9c8c84b7576a3
#
_entry.id   5354e669a69fbdacb3f9c8c84b7576a3
#
_cell.length_a   1.000
_cell.length_b   1.000
_cell.length_c   1.000
_cell.angle_alpha   90.00
_cell.angle_beta   90.00
_cell.angle_gamma   90.00
#
_symmetry.space_group_name_H-M   'P 1'
#
loop_
_entity.id
_entity.type
_entity.pdbx_description
1 polymer ?
#
loop_
_entity_poly.entity_id
_entity_poly.type
_entity_poly.pdbx_seq_one_letter_code
_entity_poly.pdbx_strand_id
1 'polypeptide(L)'
;EGCSIKTIRYYESTIRHLYKDMPKNVSDYTTEDIRAYLAVFQSKRKSSRVTIDNIRRIFSSFFAWLEEEDYILKSPVRRIHKVKTGTQVKEVLSDEALETLRDNCKHIRDLAIIDLLSSTGIRVGELVKLNRNDINFQERECIVFGKGNKERMVYFNARTKIHLQQYLKSRKDKNPALFVSLAKPHNRLEISGV
;
A
#
# COMPACT_ATOMS: atom_id res chain seq x y z
N GLU A 1 3.35 18.51 7.19
CA GLU A 1 3.33 19.10 5.85
C GLU A 1 3.89 18.06 4.84
N GLY A 2 3.41 18.10 3.60
CA GLY A 2 3.85 17.17 2.54
C GLY A 2 3.31 15.75 2.61
N CYS A 3 2.34 15.45 3.45
CA CYS A 3 1.70 14.15 3.52
C CYS A 3 0.75 13.90 2.35
N SER A 4 0.69 12.64 1.87
CA SER A 4 -0.30 12.26 0.87
C SER A 4 -1.73 12.33 1.42
N ILE A 5 -2.72 12.62 0.56
CA ILE A 5 -4.14 12.63 0.93
C ILE A 5 -4.56 11.31 1.61
N LYS A 6 -4.00 10.17 1.15
CA LYS A 6 -4.25 8.84 1.74
C LYS A 6 -3.74 8.77 3.18
N THR A 7 -2.57 9.36 3.46
CA THR A 7 -2.00 9.42 4.82
C THR A 7 -2.87 10.29 5.71
N ILE A 8 -3.28 11.47 5.23
CA ILE A 8 -4.15 12.39 5.98
C ILE A 8 -5.47 11.71 6.35
N ARG A 9 -6.13 11.06 5.39
CA ARG A 9 -7.38 10.34 5.65
C ARG A 9 -7.21 9.20 6.67
N TYR A 10 -6.07 8.51 6.63
CA TYR A 10 -5.79 7.44 7.60
C TYR A 10 -5.59 7.99 9.01
N TYR A 11 -4.86 9.10 9.17
CA TYR A 11 -4.71 9.80 10.45
C TYR A 11 -6.07 10.28 10.97
N GLU A 12 -6.80 11.00 10.12
CA GLU A 12 -8.14 11.50 10.46
C GLU A 12 -9.08 10.38 10.92
N SER A 13 -9.19 9.31 10.16
CA SER A 13 -10.06 8.19 10.51
C SER A 13 -9.66 7.54 11.83
N THR A 14 -8.34 7.43 12.09
CA THR A 14 -7.83 6.84 13.34
C THR A 14 -8.16 7.70 14.54
N ILE A 15 -7.98 9.02 14.44
CA ILE A 15 -8.30 9.98 15.51
C ILE A 15 -9.82 10.03 15.74
N ARG A 16 -10.61 10.05 14.65
CA ARG A 16 -12.08 10.03 14.71
C ARG A 16 -12.61 8.75 15.39
N HIS A 17 -11.97 7.59 15.21
CA HIS A 17 -12.32 6.37 15.93
C HIS A 17 -12.06 6.49 17.43
N LEU A 18 -10.95 7.08 17.84
CA LEU A 18 -10.68 7.34 19.27
C LEU A 18 -11.77 8.20 19.88
N TYR A 19 -12.10 9.32 19.23
CA TYR A 19 -13.15 10.23 19.72
C TYR A 19 -14.52 9.58 19.76
N LYS A 20 -14.87 8.77 18.76
CA LYS A 20 -16.15 8.05 18.71
C LYS A 20 -16.29 7.02 19.84
N ASP A 21 -15.22 6.27 20.11
CA ASP A 21 -15.24 5.18 21.09
C ASP A 21 -15.02 5.70 22.53
N MET A 22 -14.43 6.89 22.68
CA MET A 22 -14.11 7.52 23.95
C MET A 22 -14.24 9.05 23.84
N PRO A 23 -15.47 9.58 23.79
CA PRO A 23 -15.71 11.03 23.59
C PRO A 23 -15.27 11.83 24.83
N LYS A 24 -14.20 12.62 24.67
CA LYS A 24 -13.64 13.51 25.70
C LYS A 24 -13.11 14.78 25.05
N ASN A 25 -12.93 15.87 25.82
CA ASN A 25 -12.10 16.97 25.35
C ASN A 25 -10.66 16.51 25.16
N VAL A 26 -9.94 17.11 24.23
CA VAL A 26 -8.56 16.71 23.91
C VAL A 26 -7.62 16.86 25.12
N SER A 27 -7.88 17.84 26.00
CA SER A 27 -7.16 18.09 27.25
C SER A 27 -7.38 17.02 28.32
N ASP A 28 -8.46 16.26 28.23
CA ASP A 28 -8.90 15.35 29.29
C ASP A 28 -8.43 13.90 29.07
N TYR A 29 -7.79 13.63 27.90
CA TYR A 29 -7.21 12.31 27.66
C TYR A 29 -6.00 12.05 28.55
N THR A 30 -6.06 10.98 29.32
CA THR A 30 -4.95 10.50 30.16
C THR A 30 -4.14 9.40 29.45
N THR A 31 -2.96 9.09 29.98
CA THR A 31 -2.15 7.96 29.47
C THR A 31 -2.89 6.63 29.63
N GLU A 32 -3.65 6.49 30.68
CA GLU A 32 -4.47 5.29 30.99
C GLU A 32 -5.61 5.13 29.97
N ASP A 33 -6.27 6.23 29.58
CA ASP A 33 -7.31 6.21 28.55
C ASP A 33 -6.76 5.67 27.23
N ILE A 34 -5.62 6.17 26.78
CA ILE A 34 -5.00 5.73 25.52
C ILE A 34 -4.56 4.27 25.61
N ARG A 35 -4.01 3.82 26.75
CA ARG A 35 -3.66 2.41 26.97
C ARG A 35 -4.90 1.52 26.92
N ALA A 36 -5.96 1.90 27.62
CA ALA A 36 -7.22 1.17 27.62
C ALA A 36 -7.83 1.09 26.21
N TYR A 37 -7.85 2.21 25.48
CA TYR A 37 -8.33 2.23 24.10
C TYR A 37 -7.56 1.26 23.20
N LEU A 38 -6.21 1.30 23.23
CA LEU A 38 -5.37 0.42 22.41
C LEU A 38 -5.60 -1.07 22.75
N ALA A 39 -5.75 -1.40 24.04
CA ALA A 39 -6.02 -2.77 24.48
C ALA A 39 -7.41 -3.26 24.00
N VAL A 40 -8.46 -2.43 24.20
CA VAL A 40 -9.83 -2.73 23.75
C VAL A 40 -9.89 -2.84 22.22
N PHE A 41 -9.24 -1.92 21.49
CA PHE A 41 -9.18 -1.97 20.03
C PHE A 41 -8.53 -3.26 19.55
N GLN A 42 -7.41 -3.67 20.17
CA GLN A 42 -6.72 -4.92 19.83
C GLN A 42 -7.63 -6.13 20.03
N SER A 43 -8.28 -6.21 21.20
CA SER A 43 -9.14 -7.34 21.57
C SER A 43 -10.38 -7.42 20.65
N LYS A 44 -11.15 -6.33 20.53
CA LYS A 44 -12.38 -6.31 19.75
C LYS A 44 -12.17 -6.57 18.25
N ARG A 45 -11.10 -6.01 17.66
CA ARG A 45 -10.83 -6.13 16.22
C ARG A 45 -9.81 -7.20 15.87
N LYS A 46 -9.34 -7.98 16.84
CA LYS A 46 -8.27 -8.99 16.68
C LYS A 46 -7.07 -8.44 15.90
N SER A 47 -6.74 -7.17 16.13
CA SER A 47 -5.73 -6.45 15.36
C SER A 47 -4.32 -6.91 15.70
N SER A 48 -3.44 -6.94 14.70
CA SER A 48 -2.04 -7.29 14.90
C SER A 48 -1.31 -6.26 15.77
N ARG A 49 -0.23 -6.67 16.44
CA ARG A 49 0.64 -5.76 17.21
C ARG A 49 1.20 -4.64 16.35
N VAL A 50 1.47 -4.90 15.07
CA VAL A 50 1.92 -3.88 14.11
C VAL A 50 0.85 -2.81 13.88
N THR A 51 -0.42 -3.22 13.77
CA THR A 51 -1.55 -2.28 13.63
C THR A 51 -1.67 -1.40 14.88
N ILE A 52 -1.55 -1.98 16.07
CA ILE A 52 -1.61 -1.24 17.33
C ILE A 52 -0.44 -0.24 17.44
N ASP A 53 0.78 -0.64 17.06
CA ASP A 53 1.91 0.31 17.07
C ASP A 53 1.72 1.44 16.05
N ASN A 54 1.12 1.18 14.89
CA ASN A 54 0.79 2.23 13.92
C ASN A 54 -0.24 3.22 14.49
N ILE A 55 -1.30 2.75 15.16
CA ILE A 55 -2.28 3.61 15.82
C ILE A 55 -1.61 4.43 16.92
N ARG A 56 -0.79 3.80 17.78
CA ARG A 56 0.00 4.48 18.80
C ARG A 56 0.85 5.61 18.19
N ARG A 57 1.52 5.35 17.07
CA ARG A 57 2.36 6.36 16.37
C ARG A 57 1.53 7.53 15.87
N ILE A 58 0.34 7.28 15.36
CA ILE A 58 -0.58 8.35 14.92
C ILE A 58 -0.99 9.20 16.12
N PHE A 59 -1.39 8.58 17.23
CA PHE A 59 -1.71 9.31 18.44
C PHE A 59 -0.50 10.07 18.99
N SER A 60 0.69 9.47 18.96
CA SER A 60 1.92 10.16 19.37
C SER A 60 2.16 11.43 18.57
N SER A 61 2.01 11.39 17.25
CA SER A 61 2.16 12.57 16.39
C SER A 61 1.06 13.60 16.65
N PHE A 62 -0.19 13.16 16.82
CA PHE A 62 -1.33 14.06 17.04
C PHE A 62 -1.24 14.78 18.38
N PHE A 63 -1.01 14.05 19.47
CA PHE A 63 -0.92 14.65 20.81
C PHE A 63 0.39 15.43 21.02
N ALA A 64 1.48 15.09 20.31
CA ALA A 64 2.68 15.89 20.32
C ALA A 64 2.45 17.25 19.65
N TRP A 65 1.74 17.26 18.51
CA TRP A 65 1.34 18.50 17.85
C TRP A 65 0.43 19.36 18.74
N LEU A 66 -0.56 18.78 19.43
CA LEU A 66 -1.41 19.50 20.38
C LEU A 66 -0.61 20.10 21.57
N GLU A 67 0.43 19.42 22.05
CA GLU A 67 1.35 19.92 23.08
C GLU A 67 2.21 21.06 22.52
N GLU A 68 2.70 20.95 21.28
CA GLU A 68 3.52 21.97 20.61
C GLU A 68 2.73 23.27 20.31
N GLU A 69 1.43 23.15 20.01
CA GLU A 69 0.52 24.29 19.75
C GLU A 69 -0.22 24.76 21.04
N ASP A 70 0.22 24.36 22.22
CA ASP A 70 -0.33 24.75 23.53
C ASP A 70 -1.83 24.42 23.75
N TYR A 71 -2.41 23.50 22.98
CA TYR A 71 -3.78 22.99 23.23
C TYR A 71 -3.86 22.08 24.44
N ILE A 72 -2.75 21.43 24.81
CA ILE A 72 -2.62 20.58 25.98
C ILE A 72 -1.26 20.82 26.64
N LEU A 73 -1.20 20.69 27.98
CA LEU A 73 0.04 20.87 28.73
C LEU A 73 1.06 19.75 28.50
N LYS A 74 0.58 18.52 28.23
CA LYS A 74 1.42 17.36 28.08
C LYS A 74 0.73 16.23 27.31
N SER A 75 1.45 15.67 26.36
CA SER A 75 0.94 14.55 25.56
C SER A 75 0.72 13.30 26.44
N PRO A 76 -0.51 12.73 26.44
CA PRO A 76 -0.84 11.50 27.15
C PRO A 76 -0.12 10.27 26.59
N VAL A 77 0.40 10.36 25.35
CA VAL A 77 1.08 9.24 24.67
C VAL A 77 2.57 9.18 24.98
N ARG A 78 3.14 10.21 25.60
CA ARG A 78 4.59 10.34 25.87
C ARG A 78 5.19 9.13 26.62
N ARG A 79 4.40 8.50 27.53
CA ARG A 79 4.81 7.32 28.33
C ARG A 79 4.38 5.99 27.71
N ILE A 80 3.85 5.99 26.47
CA ILE A 80 3.43 4.76 25.80
C ILE A 80 4.52 4.36 24.81
N HIS A 81 5.29 3.38 25.20
CA HIS A 81 6.41 2.89 24.39
C HIS A 81 5.95 2.07 23.19
N LYS A 82 6.87 1.91 22.24
CA LYS A 82 6.68 1.08 21.05
C LYS A 82 6.25 -0.35 21.45
N VAL A 83 5.22 -0.84 20.78
CA VAL A 83 4.79 -2.23 20.94
C VAL A 83 5.85 -3.15 20.30
N LYS A 84 6.36 -4.10 21.08
CA LYS A 84 7.29 -5.11 20.56
C LYS A 84 6.57 -5.98 19.53
N THR A 85 6.97 -5.84 18.27
CA THR A 85 6.49 -6.68 17.17
C THR A 85 7.60 -7.67 16.83
N GLY A 86 7.28 -8.97 16.82
CA GLY A 86 8.22 -9.97 16.34
C GLY A 86 8.50 -9.76 14.84
N THR A 87 9.68 -10.14 14.39
CA THR A 87 10.01 -10.21 12.97
C THR A 87 9.41 -11.51 12.42
N GLN A 88 8.40 -11.39 11.57
CA GLN A 88 7.91 -12.54 10.80
C GLN A 88 8.60 -12.53 9.44
N VAL A 89 9.29 -13.60 9.13
CA VAL A 89 9.77 -13.87 7.77
C VAL A 89 8.53 -14.23 6.95
N LYS A 90 8.26 -13.45 5.92
CA LYS A 90 7.16 -13.76 4.99
C LYS A 90 7.63 -14.87 4.06
N GLU A 91 6.78 -15.85 3.86
CA GLU A 91 6.99 -16.86 2.82
C GLU A 91 7.06 -16.16 1.45
N VAL A 92 8.04 -16.57 0.66
CA VAL A 92 8.24 -16.14 -0.71
C VAL A 92 7.78 -17.29 -1.62
N LEU A 93 7.15 -16.97 -2.74
CA LEU A 93 6.81 -17.97 -3.74
C LEU A 93 8.11 -18.65 -4.24
N SER A 94 8.12 -19.99 -4.25
CA SER A 94 9.19 -20.72 -4.91
C SER A 94 9.09 -20.58 -6.44
N ASP A 95 10.17 -20.92 -7.14
CA ASP A 95 10.18 -20.86 -8.61
C ASP A 95 9.14 -21.81 -9.20
N GLU A 96 8.94 -23.01 -8.61
CA GLU A 96 7.92 -23.97 -9.04
C GLU A 96 6.50 -23.43 -8.81
N ALA A 97 6.27 -22.77 -7.67
CA ALA A 97 4.98 -22.15 -7.39
C ALA A 97 4.68 -21.01 -8.38
N LEU A 98 5.71 -20.25 -8.79
CA LEU A 98 5.58 -19.19 -9.78
C LEU A 98 5.28 -19.77 -11.17
N GLU A 99 5.93 -20.87 -11.60
CA GLU A 99 5.62 -21.54 -12.86
C GLU A 99 4.20 -22.13 -12.84
N THR A 100 3.80 -22.79 -11.73
CA THR A 100 2.43 -23.29 -11.57
C THR A 100 1.39 -22.16 -11.69
N LEU A 101 1.69 -20.98 -11.13
CA LEU A 101 0.82 -19.81 -11.25
C LEU A 101 0.71 -19.34 -12.71
N ARG A 102 1.81 -19.34 -13.46
CA ARG A 102 1.85 -19.00 -14.89
C ARG A 102 1.03 -19.96 -15.73
N ASP A 103 1.20 -21.25 -15.52
CA ASP A 103 0.50 -22.31 -16.28
C ASP A 103 -1.01 -22.29 -16.07
N ASN A 104 -1.47 -21.81 -14.91
CA ASN A 104 -2.88 -21.66 -14.60
C ASN A 104 -3.50 -20.33 -15.05
N CYS A 105 -2.74 -19.44 -15.66
CA CYS A 105 -3.28 -18.17 -16.18
C CYS A 105 -4.19 -18.39 -17.40
N LYS A 106 -5.46 -18.01 -17.24
CA LYS A 106 -6.44 -18.10 -18.34
C LYS A 106 -6.35 -16.95 -19.34
N HIS A 107 -5.79 -15.82 -18.95
CA HIS A 107 -5.72 -14.62 -19.74
C HIS A 107 -4.28 -14.15 -19.92
N ILE A 108 -3.90 -13.84 -21.15
CA ILE A 108 -2.57 -13.29 -21.48
C ILE A 108 -2.26 -12.00 -20.71
N ARG A 109 -3.27 -11.22 -20.32
CA ARG A 109 -3.12 -10.05 -19.44
C ARG A 109 -2.51 -10.44 -18.09
N ASP A 110 -3.09 -11.46 -17.45
CA ASP A 110 -2.70 -11.86 -16.09
C ASP A 110 -1.30 -12.49 -16.11
N LEU A 111 -0.99 -13.26 -17.14
CA LEU A 111 0.36 -13.79 -17.38
C LEU A 111 1.38 -12.66 -17.54
N ALA A 112 1.07 -11.63 -18.32
CA ALA A 112 1.95 -10.46 -18.50
C ALA A 112 2.13 -9.66 -17.20
N ILE A 113 1.09 -9.58 -16.35
CA ILE A 113 1.17 -8.96 -15.03
C ILE A 113 2.12 -9.73 -14.12
N ILE A 114 1.95 -11.05 -14.00
CA ILE A 114 2.79 -11.93 -13.17
C ILE A 114 4.25 -11.81 -13.59
N ASP A 115 4.52 -11.88 -14.90
CA ASP A 115 5.88 -11.80 -15.41
C ASP A 115 6.52 -10.44 -15.15
N LEU A 116 5.78 -9.35 -15.35
CA LEU A 116 6.32 -8.02 -15.08
C LEU A 116 6.60 -7.81 -13.60
N LEU A 117 5.71 -8.25 -12.72
CA LEU A 117 5.91 -8.17 -11.27
C LEU A 117 7.10 -9.02 -10.81
N SER A 118 7.19 -10.28 -11.28
CA SER A 118 8.24 -11.22 -10.86
C SER A 118 9.62 -10.81 -11.38
N SER A 119 9.72 -10.31 -12.61
CA SER A 119 11.01 -9.93 -13.20
C SER A 119 11.55 -8.59 -12.72
N THR A 120 10.67 -7.64 -12.35
CA THR A 120 11.07 -6.26 -12.00
C THR A 120 11.00 -5.96 -10.51
N GLY A 121 10.22 -6.71 -9.75
CA GLY A 121 9.93 -6.41 -8.34
C GLY A 121 9.20 -5.09 -8.10
N ILE A 122 8.52 -4.54 -9.11
CA ILE A 122 7.72 -3.33 -8.93
C ILE A 122 6.49 -3.59 -8.05
N ARG A 123 6.02 -2.56 -7.35
CA ARG A 123 4.81 -2.67 -6.54
C ARG A 123 3.56 -2.66 -7.42
N VAL A 124 2.50 -3.36 -6.98
CA VAL A 124 1.20 -3.33 -7.69
C VAL A 124 0.71 -1.89 -7.93
N GLY A 125 0.91 -1.00 -6.95
CA GLY A 125 0.55 0.41 -7.11
C GLY A 125 1.38 1.20 -8.13
N GLU A 126 2.57 0.72 -8.49
CA GLU A 126 3.41 1.27 -9.56
C GLU A 126 2.97 0.66 -10.91
N LEU A 127 2.73 -0.65 -10.95
CA LEU A 127 2.26 -1.36 -12.13
C LEU A 127 0.99 -0.77 -12.73
N VAL A 128 -0.04 -0.51 -11.91
CA VAL A 128 -1.33 0.02 -12.41
C VAL A 128 -1.24 1.45 -12.96
N LYS A 129 -0.19 2.17 -12.63
CA LYS A 129 0.05 3.53 -13.16
C LYS A 129 0.74 3.55 -14.53
N LEU A 130 1.40 2.47 -14.92
CA LEU A 130 2.12 2.39 -16.19
C LEU A 130 1.19 2.58 -17.38
N ASN A 131 1.69 3.28 -18.38
CA ASN A 131 1.09 3.44 -19.69
C ASN A 131 1.82 2.56 -20.73
N ARG A 132 1.23 2.37 -21.88
CA ARG A 132 1.85 1.63 -23.00
C ARG A 132 3.19 2.24 -23.43
N ASN A 133 3.26 3.58 -23.42
CA ASN A 133 4.45 4.33 -23.86
C ASN A 133 5.58 4.36 -22.81
N ASP A 134 5.32 3.93 -21.57
CA ASP A 134 6.34 3.87 -20.52
C ASP A 134 7.26 2.64 -20.67
N ILE A 135 6.95 1.72 -21.62
CA ILE A 135 7.68 0.48 -21.84
C ILE A 135 8.62 0.62 -23.04
N ASN A 136 9.90 0.55 -22.76
CA ASN A 136 10.93 0.42 -23.79
C ASN A 136 11.17 -1.07 -24.09
N PHE A 137 10.58 -1.58 -25.15
CA PHE A 137 10.73 -2.99 -25.54
C PHE A 137 12.11 -3.33 -26.13
N GLN A 138 12.84 -2.36 -26.65
CA GLN A 138 14.18 -2.58 -27.19
C GLN A 138 15.16 -2.89 -26.07
N GLU A 139 15.23 -1.99 -25.09
CA GLU A 139 16.12 -2.12 -23.95
C GLU A 139 15.54 -2.97 -22.81
N ARG A 140 14.26 -3.36 -22.91
CA ARG A 140 13.52 -4.14 -21.90
C ARG A 140 13.49 -3.46 -20.54
N GLU A 141 13.12 -2.19 -20.54
CA GLU A 141 13.09 -1.35 -19.34
C GLU A 141 11.81 -0.52 -19.26
N CYS A 142 11.51 -0.04 -18.08
CA CYS A 142 10.50 1.00 -17.86
C CYS A 142 10.84 1.84 -16.62
N ILE A 143 10.34 3.07 -16.60
CA ILE A 143 10.47 3.98 -15.46
C ILE A 143 9.24 3.83 -14.59
N VAL A 144 9.43 3.65 -13.30
CA VAL A 144 8.37 3.59 -12.31
C VAL A 144 8.54 4.66 -11.23
N PHE A 145 7.41 5.17 -10.73
CA PHE A 145 7.38 6.21 -9.71
C PHE A 145 7.04 5.61 -8.34
N GLY A 146 8.01 5.64 -7.44
CA GLY A 146 7.90 5.14 -6.09
C GLY A 146 7.30 6.15 -5.09
N LYS A 147 7.42 5.84 -3.80
CA LYS A 147 7.00 6.73 -2.71
C LYS A 147 7.76 8.06 -2.77
N GLY A 148 7.04 9.17 -2.66
CA GLY A 148 7.63 10.52 -2.74
C GLY A 148 7.99 10.94 -4.17
N ASN A 149 7.32 10.36 -5.17
CA ASN A 149 7.54 10.64 -6.60
C ASN A 149 8.99 10.40 -7.07
N LYS A 150 9.71 9.51 -6.39
CA LYS A 150 11.06 9.11 -6.80
C LYS A 150 10.98 8.16 -7.98
N GLU A 151 11.62 8.54 -9.06
CA GLU A 151 11.76 7.72 -10.26
C GLU A 151 12.82 6.63 -10.05
N ARG A 152 12.56 5.45 -10.60
CA ARG A 152 13.58 4.43 -10.78
C ARG A 152 13.35 3.66 -12.07
N MET A 153 14.42 3.35 -12.76
CA MET A 153 14.41 2.45 -13.90
C MET A 153 14.39 1.01 -13.40
N VAL A 154 13.61 0.17 -14.07
CA VAL A 154 13.53 -1.27 -13.82
C VAL A 154 13.62 -2.03 -15.13
N TYR A 155 14.24 -3.21 -15.07
CA TYR A 155 14.50 -4.05 -16.23
C TYR A 155 13.68 -5.33 -16.15
N PHE A 156 13.15 -5.78 -17.29
CA PHE A 156 12.40 -7.01 -17.39
C PHE A 156 13.04 -7.99 -18.38
N ASN A 157 12.80 -9.28 -18.16
CA ASN A 157 13.41 -10.35 -18.94
C ASN A 157 12.71 -10.55 -20.31
N ALA A 158 13.27 -11.43 -21.15
CA ALA A 158 12.76 -11.72 -22.49
C ALA A 158 11.35 -12.34 -22.47
N ARG A 159 11.04 -13.19 -21.47
CA ARG A 159 9.70 -13.79 -21.30
C ARG A 159 8.65 -12.69 -21.08
N THR A 160 8.91 -11.78 -20.16
CA THR A 160 8.04 -10.62 -19.91
C THR A 160 7.80 -9.78 -21.17
N LYS A 161 8.86 -9.51 -21.96
CA LYS A 161 8.74 -8.82 -23.25
C LYS A 161 7.75 -9.51 -24.17
N ILE A 162 7.88 -10.82 -24.34
CA ILE A 162 7.03 -11.63 -25.23
C ILE A 162 5.55 -11.54 -24.78
N HIS A 163 5.28 -11.79 -23.50
CA HIS A 163 3.90 -11.80 -23.00
C HIS A 163 3.28 -10.41 -22.98
N LEU A 164 4.04 -9.35 -22.65
CA LEU A 164 3.56 -7.97 -22.77
C LEU A 164 3.21 -7.63 -24.23
N GLN A 165 4.04 -8.01 -25.20
CA GLN A 165 3.75 -7.77 -26.62
C GLN A 165 2.53 -8.54 -27.09
N GLN A 166 2.37 -9.81 -26.69
CA GLN A 166 1.19 -10.61 -27.00
C GLN A 166 -0.07 -9.99 -26.40
N TYR A 167 0.00 -9.59 -25.13
CA TYR A 167 -1.11 -8.90 -24.47
C TYR A 167 -1.49 -7.60 -25.20
N LEU A 168 -0.53 -6.74 -25.50
CA LEU A 168 -0.81 -5.49 -26.20
C LEU A 168 -1.38 -5.69 -27.59
N LYS A 169 -0.92 -6.72 -28.34
CA LYS A 169 -1.50 -7.11 -29.64
C LYS A 169 -2.94 -7.63 -29.52
N SER A 170 -3.29 -8.27 -28.43
CA SER A 170 -4.66 -8.77 -28.19
C SER A 170 -5.66 -7.68 -27.84
N ARG A 171 -5.19 -6.50 -27.44
CA ARG A 171 -6.03 -5.36 -27.05
C ARG A 171 -6.62 -4.65 -28.26
N LYS A 172 -7.93 -4.40 -28.20
CA LYS A 172 -8.67 -3.65 -29.24
C LYS A 172 -9.09 -2.25 -28.78
N ASP A 173 -8.85 -1.92 -27.49
CA ASP A 173 -9.18 -0.61 -26.92
C ASP A 173 -8.08 0.42 -27.19
N LYS A 174 -8.43 1.72 -27.03
CA LYS A 174 -7.52 2.86 -27.18
C LYS A 174 -7.00 3.42 -25.85
N ASN A 175 -7.28 2.74 -24.72
CA ASN A 175 -6.85 3.22 -23.41
C ASN A 175 -5.32 3.27 -23.33
N PRO A 176 -4.72 4.40 -22.91
CA PRO A 176 -3.26 4.54 -22.81
C PRO A 176 -2.64 3.69 -21.70
N ALA A 177 -3.42 3.25 -20.70
CA ALA A 177 -2.90 2.41 -19.62
C ALA A 177 -2.26 1.13 -20.14
N LEU A 178 -1.16 0.70 -19.54
CA LEU A 178 -0.51 -0.58 -19.86
C LEU A 178 -1.46 -1.75 -19.61
N PHE A 179 -2.11 -1.79 -18.46
CA PHE A 179 -3.08 -2.81 -18.10
C PHE A 179 -4.48 -2.24 -17.92
N VAL A 180 -5.46 -2.96 -18.42
CA VAL A 180 -6.88 -2.59 -18.33
C VAL A 180 -7.72 -3.74 -17.78
N SER A 181 -8.93 -3.41 -17.30
CA SER A 181 -9.93 -4.41 -16.89
C SER A 181 -10.33 -5.31 -18.06
N LEU A 182 -10.63 -6.58 -17.77
CA LEU A 182 -11.16 -7.52 -18.79
C LEU A 182 -12.58 -7.14 -19.22
N ALA A 183 -13.36 -6.62 -18.29
CA ALA A 183 -14.71 -6.15 -18.58
C ALA A 183 -14.70 -4.80 -19.32
N LYS A 184 -15.66 -4.61 -20.23
CA LYS A 184 -15.90 -3.31 -20.87
C LYS A 184 -16.42 -2.31 -19.82
N PRO A 185 -16.02 -1.03 -19.92
CA PRO A 185 -15.36 -0.35 -21.04
C PRO A 185 -13.82 -0.43 -21.06
N HIS A 186 -13.18 -1.45 -20.48
CA HIS A 186 -11.71 -1.61 -20.44
C HIS A 186 -10.99 -0.42 -19.79
N ASN A 187 -11.43 -0.06 -18.60
CA ASN A 187 -10.81 0.99 -17.79
C ASN A 187 -9.40 0.59 -17.35
N ARG A 188 -8.57 1.59 -16.98
CA ARG A 188 -7.29 1.33 -16.33
C ARG A 188 -7.47 0.34 -15.18
N LEU A 189 -6.60 -0.64 -15.10
CA LEU A 189 -6.63 -1.63 -14.03
C LEU A 189 -6.37 -0.93 -12.68
N GLU A 190 -7.20 -1.23 -11.68
CA GLU A 190 -7.02 -0.77 -10.32
C GLU A 190 -6.27 -1.80 -9.48
N ILE A 191 -5.73 -1.38 -8.32
CA ILE A 191 -4.98 -2.27 -7.39
C ILE A 191 -5.82 -3.47 -6.96
N SER A 192 -7.13 -3.27 -6.76
CA SER A 192 -8.08 -4.32 -6.37
C SER A 192 -8.40 -5.33 -7.48
N GLY A 193 -7.99 -5.05 -8.71
CA GLY A 193 -8.22 -5.91 -9.86
C GLY A 193 -6.98 -6.68 -10.35
N VAL A 194 -5.86 -6.58 -9.61
CA VAL A 194 -4.60 -7.33 -9.82
C VAL A 194 -4.54 -8.62 -8.91
#